data_02d7966e883725a7af62fc837b1acb88
#
_entry.id   02d7966e883725a7af62fc837b1acb88
#
_cell.length_a   1.000
_cell.length_b   1.000
_cell.length_c   1.000
_cell.angle_alpha   90.00
_cell.angle_beta   90.00
_cell.angle_gamma   90.00
#
_symmetry.space_group_name_H-M   'P 1'
#
loop_
_entity.id
_entity.type
_entity.pdbx_description
1 polymer ?
#
loop_
_entity_poly.entity_id
_entity_poly.type
_entity_poly.pdbx_seq_one_letter_code
_entity_poly.pdbx_strand_id
1 'polypeptide(L)'
;VNMDESLPGIGQPPPLKREHRLYQADFLMRFYGFKAGELLSEDNQSFNDYIDPKCQWAVGHLERFPVEIMTADYYTLLRVPGIGTNSVRRIIKARKHAKLSFADLKKMGVVLKRALYFITCDGRMMYNTKLDESYITRHLIYNERPDNMLLADNKSCTYEQMSIFDFISE
;
A
#
# COMPACT_ATOMS: atom_id res chain seq x y z
N VAL A 1 -4.19 -38.10 -1.33
CA VAL A 1 -3.27 -37.31 -2.15
C VAL A 1 -4.09 -36.79 -3.32
N ASN A 2 -4.20 -35.45 -3.42
CA ASN A 2 -4.97 -34.85 -4.52
C ASN A 2 -4.12 -34.97 -5.81
N MET A 3 -4.68 -35.55 -6.84
CA MET A 3 -4.03 -35.76 -8.14
C MET A 3 -4.35 -34.65 -9.15
N ASP A 4 -4.87 -33.50 -8.66
CA ASP A 4 -5.21 -32.36 -9.50
C ASP A 4 -3.92 -31.62 -9.91
N GLU A 5 -3.60 -31.64 -11.19
CA GLU A 5 -2.41 -31.00 -11.78
C GLU A 5 -2.42 -29.45 -11.63
N SER A 6 -3.59 -28.85 -11.36
CA SER A 6 -3.71 -27.41 -11.10
C SER A 6 -3.21 -26.99 -9.73
N LEU A 7 -3.00 -27.95 -8.81
CA LEU A 7 -2.51 -27.69 -7.46
C LEU A 7 -0.98 -27.82 -7.38
N PRO A 8 -0.33 -27.02 -6.51
CA PRO A 8 1.12 -27.12 -6.30
C PRO A 8 1.53 -28.55 -5.91
N GLY A 9 2.60 -29.04 -6.50
CA GLY A 9 3.13 -30.37 -6.20
C GLY A 9 3.55 -30.51 -4.73
N ILE A 10 3.56 -31.75 -4.24
CA ILE A 10 4.01 -32.07 -2.88
C ILE A 10 5.46 -31.61 -2.71
N GLY A 11 5.70 -30.75 -1.69
CA GLY A 11 7.04 -30.23 -1.39
C GLY A 11 7.37 -28.87 -2.01
N GLN A 12 6.47 -28.28 -2.81
CA GLN A 12 6.63 -26.87 -3.20
C GLN A 12 6.19 -25.95 -2.07
N PRO A 13 7.05 -25.05 -1.58
CA PRO A 13 6.65 -24.09 -0.56
C PRO A 13 5.59 -23.12 -1.14
N PRO A 14 4.58 -22.74 -0.34
CA PRO A 14 3.59 -21.76 -0.79
C PRO A 14 4.27 -20.43 -1.14
N PRO A 15 3.80 -19.70 -2.16
CA PRO A 15 4.34 -18.41 -2.54
C PRO A 15 3.98 -17.37 -1.45
N LEU A 16 4.84 -17.20 -0.45
CA LEU A 16 4.63 -16.33 0.73
C LEU A 16 4.19 -14.90 0.37
N LYS A 17 4.70 -14.34 -0.73
CA LYS A 17 4.31 -13.01 -1.17
C LYS A 17 2.84 -12.97 -1.57
N ARG A 18 2.36 -13.97 -2.30
CA ARG A 18 0.95 -14.07 -2.70
C ARG A 18 0.05 -14.22 -1.48
N GLU A 19 0.45 -15.05 -0.54
CA GLU A 19 -0.28 -15.23 0.72
C GLU A 19 -0.38 -13.90 1.48
N HIS A 20 0.72 -13.17 1.66
CA HIS A 20 0.73 -11.85 2.26
C HIS A 20 -0.21 -10.86 1.55
N ARG A 21 -0.25 -10.85 0.22
CA ARG A 21 -1.15 -9.98 -0.55
C ARG A 21 -2.61 -10.35 -0.34
N LEU A 22 -2.93 -11.64 -0.23
CA LEU A 22 -4.28 -12.11 0.09
C LEU A 22 -4.72 -11.66 1.49
N TYR A 23 -3.86 -11.78 2.51
CA TYR A 23 -4.16 -11.25 3.84
C TYR A 23 -4.37 -9.74 3.84
N GLN A 24 -3.56 -9.00 3.10
CA GLN A 24 -3.74 -7.56 2.94
C GLN A 24 -5.08 -7.22 2.26
N ALA A 25 -5.47 -7.97 1.24
CA ALA A 25 -6.74 -7.80 0.56
C ALA A 25 -7.94 -8.12 1.48
N ASP A 26 -7.88 -9.22 2.23
CA ASP A 26 -8.90 -9.55 3.24
C ASP A 26 -9.05 -8.42 4.27
N PHE A 27 -7.94 -7.87 4.75
CA PHE A 27 -7.95 -6.72 5.66
C PHE A 27 -8.62 -5.48 5.06
N LEU A 28 -8.37 -5.20 3.76
CA LEU A 28 -9.02 -4.11 3.05
C LEU A 28 -10.53 -4.31 2.93
N MET A 29 -10.97 -5.53 2.68
CA MET A 29 -12.41 -5.85 2.61
C MET A 29 -13.10 -5.67 3.97
N ARG A 30 -12.48 -6.15 5.05
CA ARG A 30 -13.09 -6.10 6.39
C ARG A 30 -13.12 -4.69 6.98
N PHE A 31 -12.08 -3.88 6.77
CA PHE A 31 -11.92 -2.63 7.53
C PHE A 31 -11.96 -1.36 6.67
N TYR A 32 -11.81 -1.47 5.35
CA TYR A 32 -11.72 -0.32 4.45
C TYR A 32 -12.89 -0.24 3.46
N GLY A 33 -13.82 -1.20 3.50
CA GLY A 33 -15.00 -1.21 2.65
C GLY A 33 -14.72 -1.52 1.18
N PHE A 34 -13.62 -2.23 0.91
CA PHE A 34 -13.38 -2.76 -0.43
C PHE A 34 -14.22 -4.00 -0.70
N LYS A 35 -14.62 -4.19 -1.95
CA LYS A 35 -15.23 -5.44 -2.43
C LYS A 35 -14.18 -6.27 -3.15
N ALA A 36 -14.35 -7.60 -3.15
CA ALA A 36 -13.42 -8.51 -3.82
C ALA A 36 -13.23 -8.16 -5.31
N GLY A 37 -14.32 -7.88 -6.02
CA GLY A 37 -14.28 -7.50 -7.43
C GLY A 37 -13.64 -6.13 -7.73
N GLU A 38 -13.39 -5.29 -6.71
CA GLU A 38 -12.62 -4.05 -6.88
C GLU A 38 -11.10 -4.31 -6.80
N LEU A 39 -10.70 -5.35 -6.08
CA LEU A 39 -9.29 -5.69 -5.88
C LEU A 39 -8.77 -6.66 -6.92
N LEU A 40 -9.61 -7.58 -7.37
CA LEU A 40 -9.32 -8.57 -8.40
C LEU A 40 -10.46 -8.60 -9.40
N SER A 41 -10.13 -8.65 -10.68
CA SER A 41 -11.08 -8.75 -11.80
C SER A 41 -10.68 -9.90 -12.73
N GLU A 42 -11.51 -10.19 -13.73
CA GLU A 42 -11.19 -11.17 -14.76
C GLU A 42 -9.90 -10.82 -15.52
N ASP A 43 -9.67 -9.51 -15.74
CA ASP A 43 -8.47 -9.00 -16.42
C ASP A 43 -7.25 -8.92 -15.50
N ASN A 44 -7.47 -8.86 -14.17
CA ASN A 44 -6.40 -8.74 -13.18
C ASN A 44 -6.62 -9.75 -12.04
N GLN A 45 -6.27 -11.01 -12.32
CA GLN A 45 -6.48 -12.16 -11.43
C GLN A 45 -5.44 -12.29 -10.33
N SER A 46 -4.38 -11.48 -10.34
CA SER A 46 -3.27 -11.61 -9.41
C SER A 46 -2.85 -10.25 -8.82
N PHE A 47 -2.47 -10.27 -7.55
CA PHE A 47 -1.86 -9.10 -6.93
C PHE A 47 -0.42 -8.90 -7.40
N ASN A 48 -0.01 -7.64 -7.48
CA ASN A 48 1.37 -7.28 -7.76
C ASN A 48 2.28 -7.64 -6.57
N ASP A 49 3.43 -8.26 -6.87
CA ASP A 49 4.39 -8.68 -5.84
C ASP A 49 5.11 -7.50 -5.18
N TYR A 50 5.21 -6.35 -5.88
CA TYR A 50 6.04 -5.21 -5.48
C TYR A 50 5.26 -4.10 -4.76
N ILE A 51 3.96 -3.95 -5.06
CA ILE A 51 3.10 -2.94 -4.43
C ILE A 51 1.95 -3.60 -3.67
N ASP A 52 1.48 -2.96 -2.61
CA ASP A 52 0.36 -3.49 -1.84
C ASP A 52 -0.97 -3.40 -2.62
N PRO A 53 -1.98 -4.25 -2.31
CA PRO A 53 -3.25 -4.26 -3.04
C PRO A 53 -3.98 -2.92 -3.05
N LYS A 54 -3.82 -2.10 -2.01
CA LYS A 54 -4.42 -0.77 -1.94
C LYS A 54 -3.74 0.21 -2.89
N CYS A 55 -2.42 0.16 -2.97
CA CYS A 55 -1.65 0.93 -3.96
C CYS A 55 -1.99 0.48 -5.37
N GLN A 56 -2.06 -0.82 -5.62
CA GLN A 56 -2.43 -1.38 -6.93
C GLN A 56 -3.80 -0.87 -7.37
N TRP A 57 -4.79 -0.94 -6.47
CA TRP A 57 -6.12 -0.41 -6.75
C TRP A 57 -6.10 1.09 -7.06
N ALA A 58 -5.39 1.89 -6.27
CA ALA A 58 -5.35 3.34 -6.45
C ALA A 58 -4.67 3.75 -7.76
N VAL A 59 -3.62 3.04 -8.17
CA VAL A 59 -2.94 3.26 -9.47
C VAL A 59 -3.86 2.94 -10.63
N GLY A 60 -4.68 1.88 -10.53
CA GLY A 60 -5.69 1.53 -11.54
C GLY A 60 -6.92 2.45 -11.57
N HIS A 61 -7.04 3.39 -10.62
CA HIS A 61 -8.19 4.30 -10.51
C HIS A 61 -7.75 5.75 -10.32
N LEU A 62 -6.77 6.20 -11.11
CA LEU A 62 -6.21 7.56 -11.00
C LEU A 62 -7.24 8.66 -11.26
N GLU A 63 -8.35 8.38 -11.94
CA GLU A 63 -9.47 9.29 -12.13
C GLU A 63 -10.14 9.74 -10.82
N ARG A 64 -9.96 8.98 -9.74
CA ARG A 64 -10.48 9.31 -8.40
C ARG A 64 -9.53 10.18 -7.58
N PHE A 65 -8.36 10.45 -8.10
CA PHE A 65 -7.29 11.17 -7.39
C PHE A 65 -6.87 12.44 -8.14
N PRO A 66 -6.30 13.43 -7.45
CA PRO A 66 -6.00 13.46 -6.02
C PRO A 66 -7.23 13.74 -5.15
N VAL A 67 -7.21 13.24 -3.91
CA VAL A 67 -8.25 13.44 -2.90
C VAL A 67 -7.87 14.61 -1.99
N GLU A 68 -8.79 15.58 -1.85
CA GLU A 68 -8.58 16.72 -0.93
C GLU A 68 -8.85 16.31 0.52
N ILE A 69 -7.81 16.39 1.36
CA ILE A 69 -7.84 15.97 2.76
C ILE A 69 -8.86 16.74 3.60
N MET A 70 -9.04 18.03 3.27
CA MET A 70 -9.91 18.90 4.07
C MET A 70 -11.39 18.61 3.88
N THR A 71 -11.80 18.09 2.72
CA THR A 71 -13.22 17.94 2.35
C THR A 71 -13.67 16.49 2.21
N ALA A 72 -12.77 15.58 1.85
CA ALA A 72 -13.11 14.20 1.54
C ALA A 72 -13.79 13.47 2.71
N ASP A 73 -14.75 12.60 2.40
CA ASP A 73 -15.43 11.78 3.38
C ASP A 73 -14.55 10.66 3.96
N TYR A 74 -15.04 9.98 5.00
CA TYR A 74 -14.32 8.93 5.70
C TYR A 74 -13.87 7.79 4.77
N TYR A 75 -14.78 7.31 3.93
CA TYR A 75 -14.52 6.16 3.06
C TYR A 75 -13.60 6.52 1.91
N THR A 76 -13.73 7.72 1.35
CA THR A 76 -12.82 8.25 0.33
C THR A 76 -11.39 8.35 0.89
N LEU A 77 -11.22 8.88 2.10
CA LEU A 77 -9.91 8.92 2.76
C LEU A 77 -9.34 7.52 3.03
N LEU A 78 -10.18 6.56 3.39
CA LEU A 78 -9.75 5.17 3.57
C LEU A 78 -9.26 4.52 2.28
N ARG A 79 -9.67 4.99 1.12
CA ARG A 79 -9.22 4.49 -0.18
C ARG A 79 -7.82 4.97 -0.56
N VAL A 80 -7.35 6.06 0.06
CA VAL A 80 -6.03 6.63 -0.22
C VAL A 80 -4.91 5.72 0.32
N PRO A 81 -3.92 5.32 -0.51
CA PRO A 81 -2.74 4.60 -0.05
C PRO A 81 -2.02 5.35 1.09
N GLY A 82 -1.51 4.61 2.06
CA GLY A 82 -0.80 5.20 3.19
C GLY A 82 -1.68 5.83 4.28
N ILE A 83 -3.01 5.88 4.10
CA ILE A 83 -3.94 6.36 5.12
C ILE A 83 -4.70 5.18 5.73
N GLY A 84 -4.55 4.98 7.04
CA GLY A 84 -5.22 3.94 7.81
C GLY A 84 -6.44 4.45 8.57
N THR A 85 -7.24 3.54 9.13
CA THR A 85 -8.46 3.88 9.88
C THR A 85 -8.22 4.87 11.02
N ASN A 86 -7.13 4.70 11.77
CA ASN A 86 -6.76 5.60 12.86
C ASN A 86 -6.35 6.98 12.33
N SER A 87 -5.60 7.03 11.22
CA SER A 87 -5.20 8.28 10.58
C SER A 87 -6.41 9.05 10.07
N VAL A 88 -7.38 8.37 9.41
CA VAL A 88 -8.63 9.01 8.95
C VAL A 88 -9.39 9.64 10.11
N ARG A 89 -9.57 8.92 11.23
CA ARG A 89 -10.26 9.46 12.41
C ARG A 89 -9.58 10.70 12.97
N ARG A 90 -8.23 10.71 13.02
CA ARG A 90 -7.44 11.87 13.46
C ARG A 90 -7.58 13.03 12.49
N ILE A 91 -7.50 12.79 11.19
CA ILE A 91 -7.68 13.80 10.14
C ILE A 91 -9.05 14.47 10.26
N ILE A 92 -10.13 13.67 10.30
CA ILE A 92 -11.51 14.19 10.38
C ILE A 92 -11.72 15.01 11.66
N LYS A 93 -11.11 14.61 12.77
CA LYS A 93 -11.18 15.36 14.02
C LYS A 93 -10.39 16.68 13.92
N ALA A 94 -9.17 16.63 13.43
CA ALA A 94 -8.26 17.78 13.42
C ALA A 94 -8.68 18.86 12.41
N ARG A 95 -9.16 18.48 11.21
CA ARG A 95 -9.57 19.44 10.18
C ARG A 95 -10.77 20.32 10.57
N LYS A 96 -11.53 19.92 11.62
CA LYS A 96 -12.59 20.77 12.18
C LYS A 96 -12.07 22.01 12.90
N HIS A 97 -10.82 21.96 13.33
CA HIS A 97 -10.24 23.01 14.18
C HIS A 97 -9.13 23.80 13.47
N ALA A 98 -8.48 23.23 12.47
CA ALA A 98 -7.37 23.87 11.76
C ALA A 98 -7.21 23.31 10.34
N LYS A 99 -6.59 24.12 9.47
CA LYS A 99 -6.08 23.63 8.19
C LYS A 99 -4.91 22.70 8.43
N LEU A 100 -4.92 21.56 7.73
CA LEU A 100 -3.89 20.54 7.88
C LEU A 100 -2.81 20.69 6.81
N SER A 101 -1.57 20.53 7.22
CA SER A 101 -0.41 20.45 6.34
C SER A 101 0.05 19.01 6.17
N PHE A 102 0.92 18.73 5.18
CA PHE A 102 1.55 17.41 5.02
C PHE A 102 2.38 17.00 6.25
N ALA A 103 2.98 17.96 6.96
CA ALA A 103 3.69 17.70 8.21
C ALA A 103 2.75 17.21 9.32
N ASP A 104 1.55 17.76 9.40
CA ASP A 104 0.53 17.33 10.35
C ASP A 104 0.01 15.92 10.00
N LEU A 105 -0.21 15.63 8.72
CA LEU A 105 -0.59 14.30 8.27
C LEU A 105 0.44 13.24 8.68
N LYS A 106 1.73 13.55 8.57
CA LYS A 106 2.81 12.66 9.02
C LYS A 106 2.71 12.37 10.52
N LYS A 107 2.49 13.40 11.35
CA LYS A 107 2.29 13.26 12.81
C LYS A 107 1.03 12.47 13.15
N MET A 108 0.01 12.48 12.29
CA MET A 108 -1.22 11.71 12.45
C MET A 108 -1.08 10.24 12.02
N GLY A 109 0.10 9.82 11.56
CA GLY A 109 0.38 8.45 11.18
C GLY A 109 0.07 8.13 9.72
N VAL A 110 -0.01 9.15 8.85
CA VAL A 110 -0.09 8.93 7.40
C VAL A 110 1.29 8.56 6.86
N VAL A 111 1.35 7.49 6.08
CA VAL A 111 2.56 7.07 5.36
C VAL A 111 2.70 7.94 4.11
N LEU A 112 3.33 9.11 4.25
CA LEU A 112 3.43 10.09 3.17
C LEU A 112 4.11 9.55 1.91
N LYS A 113 5.10 8.65 2.04
CA LYS A 113 5.79 8.00 0.92
C LYS A 113 4.80 7.36 -0.08
N ARG A 114 3.66 6.87 0.40
CA ARG A 114 2.59 6.28 -0.41
C ARG A 114 1.49 7.27 -0.74
N ALA A 115 1.11 8.12 0.21
CA ALA A 115 -0.05 9.01 0.10
C ALA A 115 0.18 10.23 -0.79
N LEU A 116 1.40 10.74 -0.91
CA LEU A 116 1.73 12.02 -1.54
C LEU A 116 1.27 12.16 -3.01
N TYR A 117 1.15 11.04 -3.73
CA TYR A 117 0.71 11.01 -5.12
C TYR A 117 -0.81 11.12 -5.27
N PHE A 118 -1.54 10.84 -4.19
CA PHE A 118 -2.98 10.63 -4.20
C PHE A 118 -3.77 11.67 -3.41
N ILE A 119 -3.09 12.66 -2.79
CA ILE A 119 -3.74 13.65 -1.93
C ILE A 119 -3.34 15.07 -2.23
N THR A 120 -4.28 15.98 -1.91
CA THR A 120 -4.03 17.42 -1.81
C THR A 120 -4.34 17.91 -0.40
N CYS A 121 -3.63 18.95 0.02
CA CYS A 121 -3.90 19.71 1.23
C CYS A 121 -4.12 21.16 0.83
N ASP A 122 -5.30 21.71 1.12
CA ASP A 122 -5.70 23.07 0.75
C ASP A 122 -5.51 23.33 -0.77
N GLY A 123 -5.93 22.34 -1.60
CA GLY A 123 -5.85 22.39 -3.04
C GLY A 123 -4.44 22.18 -3.64
N ARG A 124 -3.45 21.89 -2.84
CA ARG A 124 -2.06 21.75 -3.31
C ARG A 124 -1.54 20.34 -3.08
N MET A 125 -0.87 19.76 -4.09
CA MET A 125 -0.06 18.55 -3.93
C MET A 125 1.27 18.90 -3.24
N MET A 126 1.86 17.92 -2.55
CA MET A 126 3.17 18.08 -1.92
C MET A 126 4.28 18.36 -2.95
N TYR A 127 4.19 17.70 -4.08
CA TYR A 127 5.07 17.90 -5.24
C TYR A 127 4.21 18.02 -6.49
N ASN A 128 4.66 18.81 -7.46
CA ASN A 128 3.99 18.89 -8.78
C ASN A 128 4.30 17.60 -9.57
N THR A 129 3.51 16.57 -9.28
CA THR A 129 3.72 15.22 -9.82
C THR A 129 2.69 14.94 -10.91
N LYS A 130 3.13 14.40 -12.03
CA LYS A 130 2.21 13.89 -13.05
C LYS A 130 1.46 12.66 -12.48
N LEU A 131 0.13 12.67 -12.62
CA LEU A 131 -0.71 11.52 -12.33
C LEU A 131 -0.62 10.52 -13.49
N ASP A 132 0.52 9.89 -13.61
CA ASP A 132 0.81 8.85 -14.59
C ASP A 132 1.04 7.52 -13.87
N GLU A 133 0.37 6.48 -14.34
CA GLU A 133 0.39 5.14 -13.74
C GLU A 133 1.82 4.58 -13.66
N SER A 134 2.56 4.64 -14.77
CA SER A 134 3.93 4.13 -14.88
C SER A 134 4.88 4.86 -13.95
N TYR A 135 4.73 6.19 -13.87
CA TYR A 135 5.53 7.03 -13.00
C TYR A 135 5.29 6.71 -11.52
N ILE A 136 4.01 6.70 -11.10
CA ILE A 136 3.63 6.45 -9.71
C ILE A 136 4.05 5.04 -9.29
N THR A 137 3.77 4.02 -10.11
CA THR A 137 4.12 2.62 -9.83
C THR A 137 5.61 2.47 -9.61
N ARG A 138 6.45 3.05 -10.49
CA ARG A 138 7.91 2.99 -10.36
C ARG A 138 8.38 3.61 -9.05
N HIS A 139 7.84 4.76 -8.67
CA HIS A 139 8.21 5.44 -7.43
C HIS A 139 7.72 4.70 -6.18
N LEU A 140 6.53 4.10 -6.22
CA LEU A 140 6.02 3.26 -5.13
C LEU A 140 6.93 2.05 -4.92
N ILE A 141 7.32 1.35 -5.99
CA ILE A 141 8.24 0.21 -5.93
C ILE A 141 9.61 0.64 -5.37
N TYR A 142 10.15 1.77 -5.83
CA TYR A 142 11.43 2.29 -5.33
C TYR A 142 11.37 2.61 -3.84
N ASN A 143 10.30 3.25 -3.39
CA ASN A 143 10.11 3.63 -1.98
C ASN A 143 9.82 2.44 -1.04
N GLU A 144 9.39 1.30 -1.56
CA GLU A 144 9.16 0.07 -0.80
C GLU A 144 10.39 -0.84 -0.75
N ARG A 145 11.40 -0.60 -1.60
CA ARG A 145 12.67 -1.32 -1.49
C ARG A 145 13.38 -0.89 -0.20
N PRO A 146 13.81 -1.82 0.66
CA PRO A 146 14.69 -1.49 1.79
C PRO A 146 15.96 -0.83 1.26
N ASP A 147 16.45 0.21 1.96
CA ASP A 147 17.66 0.96 1.56
C ASP A 147 18.87 0.02 1.33
N ASN A 148 18.88 -1.14 1.96
CA ASN A 148 19.91 -2.19 1.78
C ASN A 148 19.88 -2.86 0.40
N MET A 149 18.79 -2.75 -0.36
CA MET A 149 18.68 -3.35 -1.70
C MET A 149 19.34 -2.50 -2.78
N LEU A 150 19.54 -1.20 -2.52
CA LEU A 150 20.30 -0.29 -3.39
C LEU A 150 21.80 -0.58 -3.37
N LEU A 151 22.30 -1.27 -2.33
CA LEU A 151 23.68 -1.70 -2.19
C LEU A 151 23.93 -3.13 -2.73
N ALA A 152 22.86 -3.88 -3.00
CA ALA A 152 22.93 -5.30 -3.39
C ALA A 152 23.13 -5.53 -4.90
N ASP A 153 22.94 -4.53 -5.75
CA ASP A 153 23.24 -4.66 -7.20
C ASP A 153 24.74 -4.80 -7.48
N ASN A 154 25.61 -4.69 -6.44
CA ASN A 154 27.05 -4.85 -6.57
C ASN A 154 27.69 -5.98 -5.74
N LYS A 155 26.92 -6.78 -4.99
CA LYS A 155 27.46 -7.96 -4.28
C LYS A 155 26.36 -9.01 -4.10
N SER A 156 26.66 -10.22 -4.51
CA SER A 156 25.89 -11.44 -4.21
C SER A 156 25.70 -11.59 -2.69
N CYS A 157 24.60 -11.09 -2.16
CA CYS A 157 24.23 -11.31 -0.76
C CYS A 157 23.16 -12.41 -0.67
N THR A 158 23.56 -13.53 -0.14
CA THR A 158 22.65 -14.52 0.45
C THR A 158 21.96 -13.89 1.65
N TYR A 159 20.63 -13.77 1.57
CA TYR A 159 19.83 -13.33 2.72
C TYR A 159 19.57 -14.52 3.63
N GLU A 160 20.15 -14.53 4.81
CA GLU A 160 19.65 -15.32 5.93
C GLU A 160 18.46 -14.58 6.54
N GLN A 161 17.28 -15.19 6.48
CA GLN A 161 16.09 -14.68 7.12
C GLN A 161 16.24 -14.89 8.61
N MET A 162 16.52 -13.83 9.38
CA MET A 162 16.52 -13.89 10.85
C MET A 162 15.11 -14.22 11.33
N SER A 163 14.98 -15.30 12.08
CA SER A 163 13.74 -15.70 12.71
C SER A 163 13.41 -14.77 13.89
N ILE A 164 12.10 -14.57 14.15
CA ILE A 164 11.64 -13.86 15.36
C ILE A 164 12.20 -14.50 16.65
N PHE A 165 12.55 -15.77 16.60
CA PHE A 165 13.11 -16.50 17.74
C PHE A 165 14.58 -16.15 18.06
N ASP A 166 15.31 -15.52 17.12
CA ASP A 166 16.71 -15.11 17.34
C ASP A 166 16.81 -13.88 18.29
N PHE A 167 15.70 -13.19 18.53
CA PHE A 167 15.61 -12.04 19.46
C PHE A 167 15.26 -12.42 20.91
N ILE A 168 14.99 -13.70 21.20
CA ILE A 168 14.54 -14.15 22.54
C ILE A 168 15.69 -14.81 23.34
N SER A 169 16.91 -14.84 22.81
CA SER A 169 18.07 -15.54 23.40
C SER A 169 19.17 -14.59 23.91
N GLU A 170 18.77 -13.46 24.53
CA GLU A 170 19.68 -12.70 25.44
C GLU A 170 18.98 -12.32 26.73
#